data_e109b93001979abb4ee0fe3b398dfb0b
#
_entry.id   e109b93001979abb4ee0fe3b398dfb0b
#
_cell.length_a   1.000
_cell.length_b   1.000
_cell.length_c   1.000
_cell.angle_alpha   90.00
_cell.angle_beta   90.00
_cell.angle_gamma   90.00
#
_symmetry.space_group_name_H-M   'P 1'
#
loop_
_entity.id
_entity.type
_entity.pdbx_description
1 polymer ?
#
loop_
_entity_poly.entity_id
_entity_poly.type
_entity_poly.pdbx_seq_one_letter_code
_entity_poly.pdbx_strand_id
1 'polypeptide(L)'
;YWSDHCRHTTFLTELKNVTFEDGYYFKPIKDSYDDYKKNHDEIFKGRDDKYVSLMDIALLAMRQLKKDGKLTDMEESDEINACSIVVPVEIDGKEEEWLVFFKNETHNHPTEIEPFGGAATCLGGAIRDPLSGRGYVYQAMRVTGAADPTKSLKETLEGKLPQKKIVKGAASGYSSYGNQIGLATGLVNEVYHPNYVAKRMEIGAVMGAAPRRNVIRENSDPGDIIILLGGRTGRDGCGGATGSSKSHTTESIHTCGAEVQKGNAPTERKIQRLFRREEVSSIIKKCNDFGAGGVSVAIGELADGLQIDLDKVPKKYAGLDGTELAISESQERMAI
;
A
#
# COMPACT_ATOMS: atom_id res chain seq x y z
N TYR A 1 -11.27 8.42 -15.01
CA TYR A 1 -9.84 8.13 -15.18
C TYR A 1 -9.25 7.53 -13.91
N TRP A 2 -9.43 8.19 -12.79
CA TRP A 2 -8.91 7.75 -11.49
C TRP A 2 -9.77 6.69 -10.79
N SER A 3 -10.92 6.35 -11.36
CA SER A 3 -11.82 5.36 -10.78
C SER A 3 -11.42 3.92 -11.07
N ASP A 4 -10.61 3.68 -12.08
CA ASP A 4 -10.05 2.36 -12.35
C ASP A 4 -8.91 2.10 -11.38
N HIS A 5 -9.09 1.14 -10.53
CA HIS A 5 -8.23 0.89 -9.38
C HIS A 5 -6.75 0.78 -9.76
N CYS A 6 -6.43 0.05 -10.78
CA CYS A 6 -5.04 -0.21 -11.12
C CYS A 6 -4.49 0.70 -12.21
N ARG A 7 -5.29 1.44 -12.91
CA ARG A 7 -4.85 2.27 -14.06
C ARG A 7 -3.75 1.67 -14.94
N HIS A 8 -3.53 0.38 -14.80
CA HIS A 8 -2.54 -0.36 -15.56
C HIS A 8 -2.78 -0.22 -17.05
N THR A 9 -4.04 -0.22 -17.48
CA THR A 9 -4.38 0.00 -18.88
C THR A 9 -3.89 1.34 -19.41
N THR A 10 -4.03 2.44 -18.63
CA THR A 10 -3.52 3.75 -19.01
C THR A 10 -2.00 3.81 -18.97
N PHE A 11 -1.39 3.35 -17.86
CA PHE A 11 0.05 3.38 -17.68
C PHE A 11 0.79 2.41 -18.60
N LEU A 12 0.15 1.32 -19.01
CA LEU A 12 0.68 0.33 -19.95
C LEU A 12 0.30 0.61 -21.41
N THR A 13 -0.47 1.65 -21.70
CA THR A 13 -0.75 2.03 -23.09
C THR A 13 0.54 2.42 -23.80
N GLU A 14 0.75 1.89 -24.99
CA GLU A 14 1.88 2.26 -25.85
C GLU A 14 1.82 3.74 -26.21
N LEU A 15 2.88 4.47 -25.91
CA LEU A 15 3.03 5.87 -26.27
C LEU A 15 3.60 5.98 -27.67
N LYS A 16 2.76 6.47 -28.62
CA LYS A 16 3.15 6.76 -29.99
C LYS A 16 3.14 8.28 -30.19
N ASN A 17 3.97 8.77 -31.08
CA ASN A 17 3.97 10.18 -31.50
C ASN A 17 4.14 11.17 -30.34
N VAL A 18 5.11 10.92 -29.48
CA VAL A 18 5.44 11.85 -28.39
C VAL A 18 5.96 13.16 -28.98
N THR A 19 5.32 14.28 -28.63
CA THR A 19 5.70 15.63 -29.06
C THR A 19 5.97 16.49 -27.84
N PHE A 20 6.76 17.54 -28.02
CA PHE A 20 7.14 18.48 -26.96
C PHE A 20 6.70 19.89 -27.36
N GLU A 21 6.10 20.60 -26.42
CA GLU A 21 5.75 21.99 -26.60
C GLU A 21 6.95 22.91 -26.30
N ASP A 22 7.10 23.97 -27.10
CA ASP A 22 8.13 24.97 -26.82
C ASP A 22 7.86 25.69 -25.50
N GLY A 23 8.91 25.92 -24.74
CA GLY A 23 8.83 26.59 -23.45
C GLY A 23 10.13 26.54 -22.66
N TYR A 24 10.11 27.08 -21.45
CA TYR A 24 11.29 27.17 -20.59
C TYR A 24 11.95 25.80 -20.32
N TYR A 25 11.14 24.74 -20.21
CA TYR A 25 11.62 23.38 -19.94
C TYR A 25 11.71 22.48 -21.17
N PHE A 26 11.51 23.01 -22.38
CA PHE A 26 11.53 22.21 -23.61
C PHE A 26 12.80 21.36 -23.74
N LYS A 27 13.97 22.02 -23.68
CA LYS A 27 15.24 21.33 -23.89
C LYS A 27 15.52 20.24 -22.84
N PRO A 28 15.47 20.51 -21.53
CA PRO A 28 15.75 19.49 -20.53
C PRO A 28 14.74 18.31 -20.55
N ILE A 29 13.47 18.55 -20.87
CA ILE A 29 12.47 17.48 -21.00
C ILE A 29 12.76 16.62 -22.24
N LYS A 30 13.05 17.26 -23.37
CA LYS A 30 13.39 16.54 -24.59
C LYS A 30 14.66 15.72 -24.44
N ASP A 31 15.72 16.31 -23.89
CA ASP A 31 17.01 15.63 -23.65
C ASP A 31 16.79 14.40 -22.73
N SER A 32 16.01 14.55 -21.65
CA SER A 32 15.67 13.44 -20.74
C SER A 32 14.89 12.31 -21.44
N TYR A 33 13.99 12.65 -22.36
CA TYR A 33 13.27 11.66 -23.14
C TYR A 33 14.15 10.96 -24.16
N ASP A 34 15.06 11.68 -24.81
CA ASP A 34 16.02 11.10 -25.76
C ASP A 34 16.97 10.13 -25.03
N ASP A 35 17.45 10.47 -23.82
CA ASP A 35 18.23 9.59 -22.97
C ASP A 35 17.43 8.37 -22.49
N TYR A 36 16.16 8.57 -22.11
CA TYR A 36 15.26 7.47 -21.80
C TYR A 36 15.12 6.50 -22.98
N LYS A 37 14.86 6.99 -24.18
CA LYS A 37 14.72 6.16 -25.39
C LYS A 37 15.99 5.34 -25.66
N LYS A 38 17.14 5.96 -25.57
CA LYS A 38 18.44 5.28 -25.74
C LYS A 38 18.61 4.14 -24.74
N ASN A 39 18.33 4.40 -23.46
CA ASN A 39 18.45 3.40 -22.40
C ASN A 39 17.40 2.29 -22.54
N HIS A 40 16.18 2.62 -22.93
CA HIS A 40 15.12 1.66 -23.23
C HIS A 40 15.56 0.67 -24.31
N ASP A 41 16.05 1.19 -25.45
CA ASP A 41 16.46 0.36 -26.58
C ASP A 41 17.69 -0.51 -26.24
N GLU A 42 18.55 -0.05 -25.35
CA GLU A 42 19.67 -0.84 -24.85
C GLU A 42 19.24 -1.95 -23.87
N ILE A 43 18.36 -1.64 -22.93
CA ILE A 43 17.90 -2.59 -21.90
C ILE A 43 17.04 -3.68 -22.53
N PHE A 44 16.18 -3.32 -23.48
CA PHE A 44 15.25 -4.23 -24.12
C PHE A 44 15.66 -4.68 -25.51
N LYS A 45 16.94 -4.60 -25.83
CA LYS A 45 17.45 -5.04 -27.12
C LYS A 45 17.00 -6.46 -27.47
N GLY A 46 16.30 -6.62 -28.58
CA GLY A 46 15.74 -7.89 -29.04
C GLY A 46 14.41 -8.30 -28.37
N ARG A 47 13.74 -7.39 -27.69
CA ARG A 47 12.44 -7.57 -27.03
C ARG A 47 11.38 -6.70 -27.67
N ASP A 48 10.78 -7.17 -28.77
CA ASP A 48 9.74 -6.43 -29.51
C ASP A 48 8.41 -6.30 -28.71
N ASP A 49 8.25 -7.08 -27.65
CA ASP A 49 7.12 -7.00 -26.71
C ASP A 49 7.23 -5.83 -25.73
N LYS A 50 8.37 -5.13 -25.68
CA LYS A 50 8.62 -3.98 -24.81
C LYS A 50 8.49 -2.67 -25.59
N TYR A 51 7.45 -1.96 -25.30
CA TYR A 51 7.14 -0.67 -25.89
C TYR A 51 7.19 0.46 -24.86
N VAL A 52 7.35 1.69 -25.33
CA VAL A 52 7.35 2.88 -24.47
C VAL A 52 5.96 3.08 -23.86
N SER A 53 5.89 3.17 -22.56
CA SER A 53 4.69 3.47 -21.79
C SER A 53 5.02 4.32 -20.58
N LEU A 54 4.03 4.92 -19.94
CA LEU A 54 4.26 5.66 -18.68
C LEU A 54 4.83 4.75 -17.57
N MET A 55 4.40 3.49 -17.52
CA MET A 55 4.93 2.52 -16.57
C MET A 55 6.38 2.20 -16.86
N ASP A 56 6.74 2.04 -18.13
CA ASP A 56 8.12 1.78 -18.51
C ASP A 56 9.04 2.96 -18.17
N ILE A 57 8.60 4.19 -18.47
CA ILE A 57 9.33 5.40 -18.07
C ILE A 57 9.58 5.43 -16.56
N ALA A 58 8.58 5.08 -15.75
CA ALA A 58 8.72 5.07 -14.28
C ALA A 58 9.71 3.99 -13.77
N LEU A 59 9.79 2.85 -14.47
CA LEU A 59 10.58 1.70 -14.01
C LEU A 59 11.98 1.61 -14.62
N LEU A 60 12.23 2.28 -15.74
CA LEU A 60 13.46 2.08 -16.51
C LEU A 60 14.72 2.44 -15.72
N ALA A 61 14.69 3.52 -14.93
CA ALA A 61 15.82 3.93 -14.11
C ALA A 61 16.23 2.85 -13.10
N MET A 62 15.26 2.23 -12.44
CA MET A 62 15.52 1.12 -11.53
C MET A 62 16.12 -0.10 -12.25
N ARG A 63 15.58 -0.43 -13.42
CA ARG A 63 16.10 -1.54 -14.24
C ARG A 63 17.53 -1.28 -14.71
N GLN A 64 17.84 -0.03 -15.09
CA GLN A 64 19.19 0.38 -15.45
C GLN A 64 20.15 0.23 -14.26
N LEU A 65 19.79 0.74 -13.10
CA LEU A 65 20.58 0.62 -11.88
C LEU A 65 20.83 -0.85 -11.49
N LYS A 66 19.80 -1.71 -11.64
CA LYS A 66 19.95 -3.16 -11.41
C LYS A 66 20.93 -3.80 -12.41
N LYS A 67 20.81 -3.47 -13.71
CA LYS A 67 21.73 -3.94 -14.77
C LYS A 67 23.17 -3.50 -14.50
N ASP A 68 23.35 -2.28 -14.00
CA ASP A 68 24.66 -1.70 -13.68
C ASP A 68 25.24 -2.22 -12.35
N GLY A 69 24.53 -3.12 -11.65
CA GLY A 69 24.96 -3.66 -10.35
C GLY A 69 24.98 -2.63 -9.23
N LYS A 70 24.16 -1.58 -9.31
CA LYS A 70 24.10 -0.49 -8.32
C LYS A 70 23.02 -0.67 -7.26
N LEU A 71 22.28 -1.79 -7.31
CA LEU A 71 21.24 -2.14 -6.35
C LEU A 71 21.61 -3.41 -5.58
N THR A 72 22.87 -3.53 -5.19
CA THR A 72 23.40 -4.71 -4.47
C THR A 72 22.88 -4.81 -3.05
N ASP A 73 22.46 -3.69 -2.47
CA ASP A 73 21.93 -3.64 -1.10
C ASP A 73 20.42 -3.96 -1.04
N MET A 74 19.76 -4.06 -2.19
CA MET A 74 18.35 -4.42 -2.24
C MET A 74 18.16 -5.90 -1.92
N GLU A 75 17.34 -6.18 -0.91
CA GLU A 75 16.94 -7.54 -0.59
C GLU A 75 15.96 -8.06 -1.66
N GLU A 76 16.22 -9.25 -2.19
CA GLU A 76 15.30 -9.96 -3.08
C GLU A 76 14.70 -11.16 -2.34
N SER A 77 13.38 -11.25 -2.31
CA SER A 77 12.64 -12.31 -1.63
C SER A 77 11.30 -12.52 -2.33
N ASP A 78 10.72 -13.70 -2.19
CA ASP A 78 9.35 -14.00 -2.65
C ASP A 78 8.28 -13.29 -1.80
N GLU A 79 8.64 -12.83 -0.61
CA GLU A 79 7.79 -12.01 0.26
C GLU A 79 7.97 -10.51 -0.06
N ILE A 80 7.42 -10.03 -1.18
CA ILE A 80 7.62 -8.65 -1.65
C ILE A 80 6.41 -7.77 -1.30
N ASN A 81 6.22 -7.48 -0.02
CA ASN A 81 5.17 -6.54 0.42
C ASN A 81 5.70 -5.11 0.61
N ALA A 82 7.00 -4.95 0.87
CA ALA A 82 7.69 -3.67 0.99
C ALA A 82 9.08 -3.76 0.35
N CYS A 83 9.58 -2.64 -0.17
CA CYS A 83 10.97 -2.58 -0.60
C CYS A 83 11.88 -2.63 0.64
N SER A 84 12.91 -3.46 0.63
CA SER A 84 13.91 -3.53 1.69
C SER A 84 15.33 -3.49 1.16
N ILE A 85 16.20 -2.84 1.93
CA ILE A 85 17.63 -2.76 1.68
C ILE A 85 18.40 -3.22 2.92
N VAL A 86 19.56 -3.84 2.70
CA VAL A 86 20.49 -4.22 3.76
C VAL A 86 21.36 -3.01 4.11
N VAL A 87 21.40 -2.64 5.38
CA VAL A 87 22.19 -1.50 5.86
C VAL A 87 23.06 -1.96 7.03
N PRO A 88 24.38 -1.73 6.98
CA PRO A 88 25.25 -1.93 8.13
C PRO A 88 24.99 -0.85 9.17
N VAL A 89 24.78 -1.25 10.42
CA VAL A 89 24.50 -0.37 11.56
C VAL A 89 25.48 -0.67 12.69
N GLU A 90 26.14 0.35 13.21
CA GLU A 90 27.00 0.19 14.37
C GLU A 90 26.18 0.33 15.66
N ILE A 91 26.19 -0.72 16.49
CA ILE A 91 25.52 -0.77 17.79
C ILE A 91 26.56 -1.19 18.83
N ASP A 92 26.80 -0.35 19.81
CA ASP A 92 27.75 -0.60 20.91
C ASP A 92 29.15 -1.01 20.41
N GLY A 93 29.61 -0.39 19.30
CA GLY A 93 30.92 -0.65 18.69
C GLY A 93 30.99 -1.96 17.88
N LYS A 94 29.85 -2.57 17.59
CA LYS A 94 29.75 -3.74 16.72
C LYS A 94 28.89 -3.43 15.50
N GLU A 95 29.35 -3.82 14.33
CA GLU A 95 28.56 -3.70 13.11
C GLU A 95 27.58 -4.87 13.00
N GLU A 96 26.31 -4.55 12.75
CA GLU A 96 25.23 -5.50 12.51
C GLU A 96 24.51 -5.16 11.19
N GLU A 97 24.07 -6.16 10.45
CA GLU A 97 23.21 -5.96 9.29
C GLU A 97 21.75 -5.78 9.72
N TRP A 98 21.14 -4.73 9.22
CA TRP A 98 19.73 -4.43 9.40
C TRP A 98 19.03 -4.36 8.05
N LEU A 99 17.75 -4.74 8.04
CA LEU A 99 16.85 -4.46 6.94
C LEU A 99 16.13 -3.14 7.21
N VAL A 100 16.19 -2.23 6.25
CA VAL A 100 15.41 -0.99 6.24
C VAL A 100 14.34 -1.12 5.18
N PHE A 101 13.09 -0.97 5.58
CA PHE A 101 11.91 -1.12 4.74
C PHE A 101 11.33 0.22 4.36
N PHE A 102 10.83 0.30 3.13
CA PHE A 102 10.01 1.41 2.66
C PHE A 102 8.76 0.87 1.99
N LYS A 103 7.62 1.42 2.37
CA LYS A 103 6.32 1.16 1.73
C LYS A 103 5.57 2.46 1.54
N ASN A 104 4.92 2.60 0.40
CA ASN A 104 3.86 3.58 0.19
C ASN A 104 2.58 2.88 -0.22
N GLU A 105 1.47 3.35 0.33
CA GLU A 105 0.12 2.81 0.07
C GLU A 105 -0.80 3.93 -0.37
N THR A 106 -1.66 3.65 -1.33
CA THR A 106 -2.71 4.58 -1.76
C THR A 106 -4.08 4.07 -1.32
N HIS A 107 -4.86 4.94 -0.69
CA HIS A 107 -6.21 4.60 -0.24
C HIS A 107 -7.20 5.71 -0.63
N ASN A 108 -7.24 5.99 -1.93
CA ASN A 108 -7.90 7.17 -2.50
C ASN A 108 -9.42 7.12 -2.34
N HIS A 109 -10.00 6.04 -2.79
CA HIS A 109 -11.43 5.86 -2.95
C HIS A 109 -12.19 5.73 -1.62
N PRO A 110 -11.77 4.86 -0.70
CA PRO A 110 -12.39 4.80 0.61
C PRO A 110 -12.30 6.12 1.38
N THR A 111 -11.21 6.89 1.18
CA THR A 111 -11.04 8.21 1.80
C THR A 111 -12.00 9.27 1.23
N GLU A 112 -12.45 9.13 -0.02
CA GLU A 112 -13.49 10.01 -0.56
C GLU A 112 -14.87 9.76 0.06
N ILE A 113 -15.17 8.53 0.46
CA ILE A 113 -16.48 8.12 0.97
C ILE A 113 -16.55 8.31 2.49
N GLU A 114 -15.56 7.78 3.19
CA GLU A 114 -15.43 7.86 4.64
C GLU A 114 -14.00 8.36 4.96
N PRO A 115 -13.79 9.69 4.97
CA PRO A 115 -12.46 10.29 4.99
C PRO A 115 -11.62 9.92 6.21
N PHE A 116 -12.26 9.79 7.37
CA PHE A 116 -11.55 9.46 8.62
C PHE A 116 -11.03 8.02 8.59
N GLY A 117 -11.90 7.05 8.36
CA GLY A 117 -11.54 5.63 8.33
C GLY A 117 -10.65 5.28 7.14
N GLY A 118 -10.95 5.88 5.97
CA GLY A 118 -10.15 5.66 4.76
C GLY A 118 -8.69 6.09 4.94
N ALA A 119 -8.44 7.27 5.47
CA ALA A 119 -7.07 7.74 5.73
C ALA A 119 -6.39 7.00 6.90
N ALA A 120 -7.15 6.63 7.93
CA ALA A 120 -6.64 5.80 9.02
C ALA A 120 -6.18 4.43 8.51
N THR A 121 -7.00 3.78 7.68
CA THR A 121 -6.67 2.49 7.06
C THR A 121 -5.50 2.60 6.08
N CYS A 122 -5.37 3.71 5.36
CA CYS A 122 -4.20 3.98 4.51
C CYS A 122 -2.88 3.83 5.29
N LEU A 123 -2.81 4.44 6.48
CA LEU A 123 -1.63 4.30 7.34
C LEU A 123 -1.50 2.88 7.90
N GLY A 124 -2.60 2.26 8.34
CA GLY A 124 -2.58 0.90 8.87
C GLY A 124 -2.08 -0.13 7.85
N GLY A 125 -2.57 -0.08 6.61
CA GLY A 125 -2.09 -0.92 5.52
C GLY A 125 -0.61 -0.69 5.21
N ALA A 126 -0.19 0.58 5.11
CA ALA A 126 1.21 0.91 4.90
C ALA A 126 2.14 0.34 5.99
N ILE A 127 1.69 0.27 7.25
CA ILE A 127 2.47 -0.30 8.36
C ILE A 127 2.58 -1.83 8.26
N ARG A 128 1.51 -2.51 7.86
CA ARG A 128 1.47 -3.98 7.84
C ARG A 128 2.37 -4.60 6.78
N ASP A 129 2.62 -3.91 5.68
CA ASP A 129 3.50 -4.42 4.63
C ASP A 129 4.97 -4.60 5.09
N PRO A 130 5.65 -3.59 5.67
CA PRO A 130 6.95 -3.80 6.30
C PRO A 130 6.89 -4.81 7.46
N LEU A 131 5.78 -4.84 8.18
CA LEU A 131 5.58 -5.81 9.27
C LEU A 131 5.51 -7.25 8.75
N SER A 132 4.96 -7.48 7.55
CA SER A 132 5.05 -8.78 6.86
C SER A 132 6.52 -9.19 6.67
N GLY A 133 7.40 -8.24 6.39
CA GLY A 133 8.85 -8.44 6.38
C GLY A 133 9.50 -8.45 7.76
N ARG A 134 8.74 -8.50 8.86
CA ARG A 134 9.17 -8.41 10.28
C ARG A 134 9.77 -7.05 10.64
N GLY A 135 9.59 -6.03 9.78
CA GLY A 135 10.06 -4.67 10.03
C GLY A 135 9.19 -3.94 11.06
N TYR A 136 9.79 -3.34 12.08
CA TYR A 136 9.11 -2.42 12.98
C TYR A 136 9.07 -1.03 12.36
N VAL A 137 7.88 -0.50 12.12
CA VAL A 137 7.69 0.82 11.53
C VAL A 137 7.93 1.90 12.59
N TYR A 138 8.83 2.83 12.29
CA TYR A 138 9.24 3.91 13.20
C TYR A 138 8.96 5.31 12.67
N GLN A 139 8.63 5.45 11.38
CA GLN A 139 8.36 6.74 10.75
C GLN A 139 7.24 6.62 9.73
N ALA A 140 6.30 7.57 9.75
CA ALA A 140 5.29 7.74 8.72
C ALA A 140 5.51 9.03 7.92
N MET A 141 4.98 9.04 6.71
CA MET A 141 4.90 10.20 5.82
C MET A 141 3.53 10.21 5.18
N ARG A 142 3.03 11.39 4.81
CA ARG A 142 1.74 11.54 4.14
C ARG A 142 1.83 12.51 2.98
N VAL A 143 1.37 12.07 1.81
CA VAL A 143 1.26 12.92 0.62
C VAL A 143 -0.17 12.85 0.10
N THR A 144 -0.78 14.00 -0.15
CA THR A 144 -2.17 14.05 -0.61
C THR A 144 -2.35 14.95 -1.82
N GLY A 145 -3.34 14.63 -2.64
CA GLY A 145 -3.86 15.51 -3.67
C GLY A 145 -5.35 15.77 -3.43
N ALA A 146 -5.75 17.03 -3.32
CA ALA A 146 -7.11 17.45 -3.08
C ALA A 146 -7.49 18.64 -3.96
N ALA A 147 -8.79 18.82 -4.23
CA ALA A 147 -9.27 20.07 -4.77
C ALA A 147 -9.41 21.12 -3.64
N ASP A 148 -9.71 22.36 -4.00
CA ASP A 148 -9.75 23.49 -3.08
C ASP A 148 -10.75 23.28 -1.93
N PRO A 149 -10.28 23.14 -0.67
CA PRO A 149 -11.16 22.93 0.49
C PRO A 149 -11.88 24.20 0.96
N THR A 150 -11.57 25.36 0.39
CA THR A 150 -12.23 26.65 0.73
C THR A 150 -13.49 26.87 -0.08
N LYS A 151 -13.73 26.08 -1.12
CA LYS A 151 -14.95 26.14 -1.94
C LYS A 151 -16.20 26.00 -1.11
N SER A 152 -17.25 26.71 -1.49
CA SER A 152 -18.53 26.66 -0.82
C SER A 152 -19.22 25.30 -1.00
N LEU A 153 -20.14 24.96 -0.09
CA LEU A 153 -20.93 23.72 -0.20
C LEU A 153 -21.74 23.65 -1.49
N LYS A 154 -22.13 24.82 -2.04
CA LYS A 154 -22.90 24.91 -3.30
C LYS A 154 -22.08 24.48 -4.52
N GLU A 155 -20.76 24.54 -4.44
CA GLU A 155 -19.84 24.14 -5.51
C GLU A 155 -19.43 22.65 -5.39
N THR A 156 -20.00 21.91 -4.45
CA THR A 156 -19.77 20.47 -4.33
C THR A 156 -20.40 19.74 -5.50
N LEU A 157 -19.64 18.86 -6.17
CA LEU A 157 -20.17 18.00 -7.21
C LEU A 157 -21.27 17.09 -6.65
N GLU A 158 -22.30 16.88 -7.45
CA GLU A 158 -23.37 15.96 -7.10
C GLU A 158 -22.81 14.55 -6.81
N GLY A 159 -23.31 13.93 -5.74
CA GLY A 159 -22.85 12.61 -5.30
C GLY A 159 -21.48 12.56 -4.62
N LYS A 160 -20.81 13.70 -4.40
CA LYS A 160 -19.53 13.79 -3.72
C LYS A 160 -19.65 14.47 -2.34
N LEU A 161 -18.72 14.15 -1.45
CA LEU A 161 -18.57 14.92 -0.22
C LEU A 161 -17.87 16.26 -0.50
N PRO A 162 -18.18 17.32 0.28
CA PRO A 162 -17.45 18.59 0.18
C PRO A 162 -15.95 18.41 0.42
N GLN A 163 -15.12 19.07 -0.39
CA GLN A 163 -13.65 18.97 -0.27
C GLN A 163 -13.14 19.29 1.13
N LYS A 164 -13.72 20.29 1.79
CA LYS A 164 -13.40 20.63 3.18
C LYS A 164 -13.64 19.48 4.15
N LYS A 165 -14.73 18.71 3.97
CA LYS A 165 -15.02 17.53 4.79
C LYS A 165 -14.03 16.43 4.56
N ILE A 166 -13.67 16.18 3.29
CA ILE A 166 -12.70 15.15 2.92
C ILE A 166 -11.33 15.48 3.51
N VAL A 167 -10.81 16.68 3.25
CA VAL A 167 -9.48 17.11 3.71
C VAL A 167 -9.36 17.04 5.23
N LYS A 168 -10.33 17.62 5.97
CA LYS A 168 -10.30 17.60 7.43
C LYS A 168 -10.47 16.21 8.02
N GLY A 169 -11.41 15.43 7.50
CA GLY A 169 -11.66 14.06 7.95
C GLY A 169 -10.45 13.16 7.74
N ALA A 170 -9.86 13.22 6.56
CA ALA A 170 -8.67 12.44 6.22
C ALA A 170 -7.46 12.81 7.10
N ALA A 171 -7.18 14.11 7.27
CA ALA A 171 -6.11 14.56 8.16
C ALA A 171 -6.32 14.08 9.61
N SER A 172 -7.54 14.16 10.11
CA SER A 172 -7.89 13.69 11.46
C SER A 172 -7.75 12.17 11.58
N GLY A 173 -8.18 11.40 10.58
CA GLY A 173 -8.07 9.93 10.58
C GLY A 173 -6.63 9.44 10.58
N TYR A 174 -5.81 9.99 9.69
CA TYR A 174 -4.39 9.65 9.61
C TYR A 174 -3.66 9.98 10.91
N SER A 175 -3.86 11.20 11.43
CA SER A 175 -3.29 11.65 12.69
C SER A 175 -3.75 10.80 13.88
N SER A 176 -5.04 10.48 13.96
CA SER A 176 -5.59 9.65 15.04
C SER A 176 -4.96 8.27 15.06
N TYR A 177 -4.82 7.65 13.90
CA TYR A 177 -4.21 6.31 13.79
C TYR A 177 -2.74 6.36 14.23
N GLY A 178 -1.95 7.28 13.69
CA GLY A 178 -0.54 7.45 14.06
C GLY A 178 -0.35 7.71 15.55
N ASN A 179 -1.17 8.58 16.15
CA ASN A 179 -1.10 8.87 17.58
C ASN A 179 -1.39 7.64 18.45
N GLN A 180 -2.37 6.82 18.09
CA GLN A 180 -2.71 5.61 18.83
C GLN A 180 -1.62 4.53 18.74
N ILE A 181 -0.94 4.45 17.61
CA ILE A 181 0.24 3.58 17.44
C ILE A 181 1.46 4.13 18.19
N GLY A 182 1.56 5.44 18.32
CA GLY A 182 2.75 6.14 18.80
C GLY A 182 3.78 6.34 17.68
N LEU A 183 3.31 6.57 16.45
CA LEU A 183 4.10 6.73 15.25
C LEU A 183 4.08 8.19 14.78
N ALA A 184 5.25 8.80 14.68
CA ALA A 184 5.38 10.16 14.18
C ALA A 184 5.21 10.21 12.64
N THR A 185 4.46 11.21 12.16
CA THR A 185 4.40 11.55 10.74
C THR A 185 5.43 12.67 10.48
N GLY A 186 6.61 12.31 9.99
CA GLY A 186 7.74 13.22 9.82
C GLY A 186 7.64 14.12 8.59
N LEU A 187 6.79 13.77 7.62
CA LEU A 187 6.53 14.59 6.43
C LEU A 187 5.03 14.57 6.13
N VAL A 188 4.47 15.76 5.96
CA VAL A 188 3.11 15.94 5.41
C VAL A 188 3.20 16.93 4.25
N ASN A 189 2.79 16.50 3.07
CA ASN A 189 2.72 17.36 1.89
C ASN A 189 1.34 17.24 1.24
N GLU A 190 0.60 18.33 1.18
CA GLU A 190 -0.72 18.38 0.57
C GLU A 190 -0.68 19.25 -0.69
N VAL A 191 -0.99 18.65 -1.84
CA VAL A 191 -1.07 19.33 -3.13
C VAL A 191 -2.53 19.64 -3.46
N TYR A 192 -2.80 20.88 -3.81
CA TYR A 192 -4.16 21.31 -4.19
C TYR A 192 -4.20 21.62 -5.69
N HIS A 193 -5.13 20.96 -6.39
CA HIS A 193 -5.34 21.19 -7.81
C HIS A 193 -6.81 20.91 -8.17
N PRO A 194 -7.47 21.73 -9.03
CA PRO A 194 -8.88 21.57 -9.38
C PRO A 194 -9.25 20.16 -9.86
N ASN A 195 -8.37 19.49 -10.58
CA ASN A 195 -8.64 18.16 -11.12
C ASN A 195 -8.78 17.07 -10.05
N TYR A 196 -8.28 17.29 -8.83
CA TYR A 196 -8.51 16.37 -7.71
C TYR A 196 -9.94 16.36 -7.16
N VAL A 197 -10.82 17.22 -7.69
CA VAL A 197 -12.26 17.10 -7.41
C VAL A 197 -12.83 15.78 -7.95
N ALA A 198 -12.27 15.26 -9.04
CA ALA A 198 -12.69 14.01 -9.64
C ALA A 198 -12.29 12.80 -8.77
N LYS A 199 -11.08 12.84 -8.22
CA LYS A 199 -10.50 11.77 -7.39
C LYS A 199 -9.42 12.32 -6.47
N ARG A 200 -9.64 12.18 -5.16
CA ARG A 200 -8.62 12.47 -4.17
C ARG A 200 -7.45 11.49 -4.28
N MET A 201 -6.25 11.99 -4.02
CA MET A 201 -5.07 11.16 -3.74
C MET A 201 -4.82 11.15 -2.23
N GLU A 202 -4.80 9.98 -1.63
CA GLU A 202 -4.38 9.75 -0.25
C GLU A 202 -3.26 8.72 -0.27
N ILE A 203 -2.05 9.16 0.05
CA ILE A 203 -0.86 8.33 0.06
C ILE A 203 -0.27 8.34 1.46
N GLY A 204 -0.20 7.16 2.07
CA GLY A 204 0.55 6.90 3.27
C GLY A 204 1.86 6.21 2.93
N ALA A 205 2.97 6.70 3.47
CA ALA A 205 4.25 6.04 3.31
C ALA A 205 4.90 5.84 4.69
N VAL A 206 5.70 4.79 4.82
CA VAL A 206 6.34 4.44 6.07
C VAL A 206 7.76 3.94 5.87
N MET A 207 8.56 4.11 6.92
CA MET A 207 9.87 3.49 7.08
C MET A 207 9.82 2.50 8.25
N GLY A 208 10.33 1.30 8.02
CA GLY A 208 10.48 0.28 9.05
C GLY A 208 11.90 -0.26 9.11
N ALA A 209 12.26 -0.96 10.17
CA ALA A 209 13.54 -1.62 10.28
C ALA A 209 13.46 -2.89 11.14
N ALA A 210 14.34 -3.85 10.86
CA ALA A 210 14.55 -5.04 11.68
C ALA A 210 16.02 -5.50 11.61
N PRO A 211 16.58 -6.07 12.68
CA PRO A 211 17.84 -6.81 12.57
C PRO A 211 17.70 -7.93 11.54
N ARG A 212 18.63 -8.03 10.59
CA ARG A 212 18.54 -9.05 9.54
C ARG A 212 18.50 -10.47 10.09
N ARG A 213 19.19 -10.72 11.20
CA ARG A 213 19.21 -12.02 11.89
C ARG A 213 17.82 -12.48 12.38
N ASN A 214 16.87 -11.55 12.56
CA ASN A 214 15.52 -11.85 13.02
C ASN A 214 14.54 -12.22 11.88
N VAL A 215 15.01 -12.17 10.63
CA VAL A 215 14.14 -12.33 9.46
C VAL A 215 14.53 -13.59 8.70
N ILE A 216 13.69 -14.62 8.82
CA ILE A 216 13.80 -15.85 8.05
C ILE A 216 13.09 -15.63 6.70
N ARG A 217 13.68 -16.17 5.63
CA ARG A 217 13.11 -16.20 4.28
C ARG A 217 13.05 -17.65 3.82
N GLU A 218 12.07 -18.38 4.31
CA GLU A 218 11.89 -19.79 4.01
C GLU A 218 10.49 -20.05 3.43
N ASN A 219 10.38 -21.08 2.60
CA ASN A 219 9.09 -21.57 2.14
C ASN A 219 8.39 -22.37 3.22
N SER A 220 7.06 -22.39 3.16
CA SER A 220 6.26 -23.23 4.06
C SER A 220 6.37 -24.72 3.68
N ASP A 221 6.44 -25.57 4.69
CA ASP A 221 6.53 -27.02 4.53
C ASP A 221 5.25 -27.72 5.04
N PRO A 222 4.96 -28.93 4.55
CA PRO A 222 3.88 -29.74 5.12
C PRO A 222 4.09 -29.98 6.63
N GLY A 223 3.11 -29.57 7.42
CA GLY A 223 3.16 -29.66 8.89
C GLY A 223 3.43 -28.35 9.59
N ASP A 224 3.76 -27.29 8.85
CA ASP A 224 3.83 -25.94 9.41
C ASP A 224 2.47 -25.45 9.90
N ILE A 225 2.49 -24.63 10.93
CA ILE A 225 1.28 -24.09 11.56
C ILE A 225 1.00 -22.71 10.98
N ILE A 226 -0.22 -22.52 10.44
CA ILE A 226 -0.70 -21.22 9.99
C ILE A 226 -1.53 -20.58 11.10
N ILE A 227 -1.21 -19.36 11.44
CA ILE A 227 -1.89 -18.57 12.45
C ILE A 227 -2.46 -17.30 11.84
N LEU A 228 -3.77 -17.08 11.99
CA LEU A 228 -4.40 -15.79 11.78
C LEU A 228 -4.30 -15.01 13.11
N LEU A 229 -3.50 -13.97 13.09
CA LEU A 229 -3.21 -13.12 14.25
C LEU A 229 -3.89 -11.76 14.12
N GLY A 230 -4.52 -11.27 15.18
CA GLY A 230 -5.05 -9.91 15.24
C GLY A 230 -6.55 -9.81 15.41
N GLY A 231 -7.20 -8.94 14.63
CA GLY A 231 -8.62 -8.63 14.72
C GLY A 231 -9.53 -9.76 14.23
N ARG A 232 -10.84 -9.58 14.46
CA ARG A 232 -11.88 -10.51 13.99
C ARG A 232 -12.41 -10.07 12.63
N THR A 233 -12.99 -10.99 11.88
CA THR A 233 -13.54 -10.79 10.55
C THR A 233 -14.96 -10.21 10.60
N GLY A 234 -15.18 -9.15 9.86
CA GLY A 234 -16.48 -8.53 9.56
C GLY A 234 -16.72 -8.42 8.05
N ARG A 235 -17.63 -7.55 7.62
CA ARG A 235 -17.90 -7.27 6.20
C ARG A 235 -16.99 -6.21 5.58
N ASP A 236 -15.91 -5.87 6.26
CA ASP A 236 -14.97 -4.85 5.79
C ASP A 236 -14.44 -5.22 4.39
N GLY A 237 -14.59 -4.34 3.42
CA GLY A 237 -14.08 -4.53 2.06
C GLY A 237 -14.72 -5.64 1.24
N CYS A 238 -15.85 -6.23 1.67
CA CYS A 238 -16.51 -7.32 0.92
C CYS A 238 -17.01 -6.89 -0.47
N GLY A 239 -17.18 -5.60 -0.74
CA GLY A 239 -17.35 -5.05 -2.08
C GLY A 239 -16.08 -5.11 -2.94
N GLY A 240 -14.94 -5.35 -2.33
CA GLY A 240 -13.64 -5.60 -2.96
C GLY A 240 -13.14 -4.47 -3.87
N ALA A 241 -12.13 -4.77 -4.65
CA ALA A 241 -11.56 -3.85 -5.66
C ALA A 241 -12.60 -3.39 -6.69
N THR A 242 -13.65 -4.18 -6.94
CA THR A 242 -14.77 -3.81 -7.82
C THR A 242 -15.56 -2.63 -7.24
N GLY A 243 -15.76 -2.59 -5.92
CA GLY A 243 -16.36 -1.45 -5.23
C GLY A 243 -15.48 -0.20 -5.34
N SER A 244 -14.18 -0.36 -5.23
CA SER A 244 -13.18 0.72 -5.39
C SER A 244 -13.14 1.31 -6.79
N SER A 245 -13.56 0.57 -7.82
CA SER A 245 -13.49 0.99 -9.22
C SER A 245 -14.74 1.68 -9.73
N LYS A 246 -15.85 1.69 -8.98
CA LYS A 246 -17.11 2.32 -9.39
C LYS A 246 -17.10 3.82 -9.08
N SER A 247 -17.79 4.60 -9.92
CA SER A 247 -18.12 5.99 -9.58
C SER A 247 -19.15 6.01 -8.45
N HIS A 248 -18.86 6.74 -7.37
CA HIS A 248 -19.78 6.81 -6.23
C HIS A 248 -20.78 7.93 -6.39
N THR A 249 -22.01 7.55 -6.07
CA THR A 249 -23.18 8.45 -5.94
C THR A 249 -23.50 8.63 -4.45
N THR A 250 -24.42 9.54 -4.15
CA THR A 250 -24.94 9.75 -2.77
C THR A 250 -25.47 8.45 -2.17
N GLU A 251 -26.02 7.56 -2.98
CA GLU A 251 -26.50 6.24 -2.58
C GLU A 251 -25.35 5.32 -2.14
N SER A 252 -24.20 5.40 -2.81
CA SER A 252 -22.99 4.66 -2.43
C SER A 252 -22.46 5.10 -1.06
N ILE A 253 -22.57 6.37 -0.70
CA ILE A 253 -22.16 6.86 0.63
C ILE A 253 -22.99 6.20 1.74
N HIS A 254 -24.27 5.97 1.50
CA HIS A 254 -25.16 5.33 2.47
C HIS A 254 -25.01 3.81 2.51
N THR A 255 -24.78 3.16 1.37
CA THR A 255 -24.70 1.69 1.25
C THR A 255 -23.29 1.16 1.47
N CYS A 256 -22.26 1.84 0.97
CA CYS A 256 -20.87 1.37 1.04
C CYS A 256 -20.11 1.92 2.25
N GLY A 257 -20.63 2.93 2.96
CA GLY A 257 -19.96 3.49 4.13
C GLY A 257 -19.76 2.49 5.29
N ALA A 258 -20.59 1.45 5.35
CA ALA A 258 -20.44 0.35 6.30
C ALA A 258 -19.35 -0.65 5.91
N GLU A 259 -19.02 -0.73 4.61
CA GLU A 259 -18.01 -1.63 4.05
C GLU A 259 -16.60 -1.00 4.01
N VAL A 260 -16.51 0.33 4.20
CA VAL A 260 -15.21 0.97 4.33
C VAL A 260 -14.51 0.41 5.56
N GLN A 261 -13.31 -0.07 5.34
CA GLN A 261 -12.48 -0.62 6.39
C GLN A 261 -12.28 0.42 7.51
N LYS A 262 -12.46 -0.01 8.74
CA LYS A 262 -12.28 0.82 9.94
C LYS A 262 -11.17 0.24 10.78
N GLY A 263 -10.05 0.95 10.82
CA GLY A 263 -8.86 0.51 11.52
C GLY A 263 -9.02 0.51 13.04
N ASN A 264 -8.31 -0.43 13.68
CA ASN A 264 -8.14 -0.53 15.13
C ASN A 264 -6.66 -0.42 15.48
N ALA A 265 -6.14 0.80 15.49
CA ALA A 265 -4.72 1.09 15.72
C ALA A 265 -4.16 0.44 17.00
N PRO A 266 -4.88 0.35 18.15
CA PRO A 266 -4.38 -0.37 19.32
C PRO A 266 -4.09 -1.85 19.06
N THR A 267 -4.86 -2.51 18.20
CA THR A 267 -4.58 -3.91 17.80
C THR A 267 -3.30 -3.97 16.99
N GLU A 268 -3.13 -3.12 16.01
CA GLU A 268 -1.92 -3.06 15.19
C GLU A 268 -0.67 -2.73 15.99
N ARG A 269 -0.77 -1.81 16.94
CA ARG A 269 0.31 -1.53 17.89
C ARG A 269 0.76 -2.78 18.67
N LYS A 270 -0.18 -3.63 19.09
CA LYS A 270 0.16 -4.89 19.77
C LYS A 270 0.88 -5.85 18.84
N ILE A 271 0.45 -5.95 17.58
CA ILE A 271 1.09 -6.82 16.57
C ILE A 271 2.51 -6.32 16.28
N GLN A 272 2.70 -5.03 16.04
CA GLN A 272 4.04 -4.45 15.85
C GLN A 272 4.98 -4.73 17.03
N ARG A 273 4.48 -4.58 18.26
CA ARG A 273 5.28 -4.84 19.46
C ARG A 273 5.59 -6.31 19.65
N LEU A 274 4.71 -7.21 19.21
CA LEU A 274 4.95 -8.64 19.18
C LEU A 274 6.07 -8.98 18.19
N PHE A 275 5.98 -8.49 16.97
CA PHE A 275 6.97 -8.78 15.91
C PHE A 275 8.34 -8.13 16.15
N ARG A 276 8.42 -7.11 17.00
CA ARG A 276 9.69 -6.53 17.43
C ARG A 276 10.51 -7.46 18.33
N ARG A 277 9.86 -8.48 18.89
CA ARG A 277 10.52 -9.46 19.77
C ARG A 277 11.24 -10.49 18.92
N GLU A 278 12.55 -10.63 19.16
CA GLU A 278 13.41 -11.56 18.41
C GLU A 278 12.89 -12.99 18.48
N GLU A 279 12.48 -13.44 19.68
CA GLU A 279 11.95 -14.79 19.91
C GLU A 279 10.65 -15.09 19.15
N VAL A 280 9.97 -14.06 18.63
CA VAL A 280 8.77 -14.21 17.80
C VAL A 280 9.13 -14.13 16.33
N SER A 281 9.83 -13.08 15.92
CA SER A 281 10.13 -12.86 14.49
C SER A 281 11.04 -13.91 13.89
N SER A 282 11.99 -14.44 14.68
CA SER A 282 12.96 -15.46 14.25
C SER A 282 12.37 -16.86 14.01
N ILE A 283 11.10 -17.10 14.31
CA ILE A 283 10.42 -18.37 14.03
C ILE A 283 9.37 -18.27 12.92
N ILE A 284 9.16 -17.08 12.35
CA ILE A 284 8.19 -16.87 11.28
C ILE A 284 8.85 -17.12 9.93
N LYS A 285 8.48 -18.19 9.23
CA LYS A 285 8.96 -18.50 7.88
C LYS A 285 8.39 -17.53 6.85
N LYS A 286 7.07 -17.40 6.81
CA LYS A 286 6.32 -16.49 5.94
C LYS A 286 5.29 -15.67 6.70
N CYS A 287 5.06 -14.46 6.24
CA CYS A 287 4.05 -13.58 6.80
C CYS A 287 3.40 -12.75 5.69
N ASN A 288 2.11 -12.56 5.80
CA ASN A 288 1.37 -11.69 4.90
C ASN A 288 0.35 -10.85 5.67
N ASP A 289 0.05 -9.65 5.18
CA ASP A 289 -1.01 -8.81 5.76
C ASP A 289 -2.38 -9.18 5.18
N PHE A 290 -3.44 -8.70 5.81
CA PHE A 290 -4.80 -8.85 5.31
C PHE A 290 -5.22 -7.58 4.57
N GLY A 291 -4.99 -7.58 3.28
CA GLY A 291 -5.51 -6.59 2.35
C GLY A 291 -6.64 -7.16 1.48
N ALA A 292 -6.67 -6.75 0.22
CA ALA A 292 -7.64 -7.22 -0.76
C ALA A 292 -7.62 -8.75 -0.91
N GLY A 293 -8.81 -9.35 -0.93
CA GLY A 293 -8.98 -10.80 -1.02
C GLY A 293 -8.96 -11.53 0.33
N GLY A 294 -8.73 -10.83 1.43
CA GLY A 294 -8.89 -11.33 2.80
C GLY A 294 -8.13 -12.63 3.08
N VAL A 295 -8.83 -13.61 3.68
CA VAL A 295 -8.28 -14.94 4.01
C VAL A 295 -7.76 -15.66 2.77
N SER A 296 -8.49 -15.56 1.64
CA SER A 296 -8.12 -16.24 0.39
C SER A 296 -6.74 -15.83 -0.12
N VAL A 297 -6.37 -14.57 0.03
CA VAL A 297 -5.07 -14.03 -0.39
C VAL A 297 -4.06 -14.14 0.73
N ALA A 298 -4.33 -13.55 1.89
CA ALA A 298 -3.35 -13.47 2.97
C ALA A 298 -2.85 -14.83 3.45
N ILE A 299 -3.75 -15.81 3.57
CA ILE A 299 -3.38 -17.18 3.93
C ILE A 299 -3.00 -17.97 2.69
N GLY A 300 -3.72 -17.78 1.56
CA GLY A 300 -3.48 -18.50 0.31
C GLY A 300 -2.07 -18.34 -0.26
N GLU A 301 -1.46 -17.18 -0.04
CA GLU A 301 -0.09 -16.89 -0.51
C GLU A 301 1.02 -17.43 0.40
N LEU A 302 0.67 -18.04 1.55
CA LEU A 302 1.68 -18.60 2.45
C LEU A 302 2.25 -19.93 1.95
N ALA A 303 1.52 -20.68 1.11
CA ALA A 303 1.96 -21.96 0.58
C ALA A 303 1.32 -22.26 -0.78
N ASP A 304 1.95 -23.14 -1.56
CA ASP A 304 1.50 -23.53 -2.92
C ASP A 304 0.13 -24.24 -2.95
N GLY A 305 -0.27 -24.86 -1.85
CA GLY A 305 -1.57 -25.52 -1.72
C GLY A 305 -2.01 -25.61 -0.27
N LEU A 306 -3.26 -25.20 0.00
CA LEU A 306 -3.84 -25.15 1.33
C LEU A 306 -5.29 -25.59 1.33
N GLN A 307 -5.70 -26.20 2.43
CA GLN A 307 -7.11 -26.41 2.75
C GLN A 307 -7.46 -25.51 3.95
N ILE A 308 -8.37 -24.56 3.72
CA ILE A 308 -8.77 -23.57 4.73
C ILE A 308 -10.18 -23.89 5.23
N ASP A 309 -10.32 -24.09 6.53
CA ASP A 309 -11.62 -24.24 7.21
C ASP A 309 -12.14 -22.86 7.60
N LEU A 310 -13.02 -22.30 6.76
CA LEU A 310 -13.59 -20.97 6.96
C LEU A 310 -14.44 -20.84 8.24
N ASP A 311 -14.98 -21.93 8.75
CA ASP A 311 -15.77 -21.91 10.00
C ASP A 311 -14.91 -21.58 11.22
N LYS A 312 -13.62 -21.80 11.14
CA LYS A 312 -12.65 -21.47 12.19
C LYS A 312 -12.17 -20.03 12.17
N VAL A 313 -12.51 -19.25 11.12
CA VAL A 313 -12.14 -17.84 11.04
C VAL A 313 -12.88 -17.05 12.13
N PRO A 314 -12.16 -16.30 13.00
CA PRO A 314 -12.78 -15.55 14.08
C PRO A 314 -13.70 -14.45 13.54
N LYS A 315 -14.95 -14.40 14.00
CA LYS A 315 -16.00 -13.49 13.51
C LYS A 315 -16.25 -12.34 14.48
N LYS A 316 -16.48 -11.12 13.97
CA LYS A 316 -16.94 -9.97 14.77
C LYS A 316 -18.39 -10.18 15.24
N TYR A 317 -19.22 -10.81 14.40
CA TYR A 317 -20.64 -11.06 14.63
C TYR A 317 -21.12 -12.27 13.80
N ALA A 318 -22.30 -12.78 14.12
CA ALA A 318 -22.94 -13.87 13.39
C ALA A 318 -23.50 -13.41 12.03
N GLY A 319 -23.75 -14.36 11.12
CA GLY A 319 -24.39 -14.11 9.83
C GLY A 319 -23.44 -13.72 8.69
N LEU A 320 -22.14 -13.96 8.86
CA LEU A 320 -21.18 -13.92 7.76
C LEU A 320 -21.25 -15.25 7.01
N ASP A 321 -21.38 -15.17 5.69
CA ASP A 321 -21.32 -16.36 4.81
C ASP A 321 -19.88 -16.74 4.48
N GLY A 322 -19.73 -17.88 3.75
CA GLY A 322 -18.40 -18.38 3.38
C GLY A 322 -17.62 -17.43 2.47
N THR A 323 -18.31 -16.73 1.56
CA THR A 323 -17.68 -15.76 0.66
C THR A 323 -17.18 -14.54 1.45
N GLU A 324 -18.03 -13.99 2.31
CA GLU A 324 -17.65 -12.86 3.17
C GLU A 324 -16.45 -13.19 4.08
N LEU A 325 -16.42 -14.41 4.63
CA LEU A 325 -15.29 -14.88 5.43
C LEU A 325 -14.00 -15.01 4.61
N ALA A 326 -14.12 -15.48 3.37
CA ALA A 326 -12.97 -15.72 2.50
C ALA A 326 -12.33 -14.43 1.99
N ILE A 327 -13.14 -13.40 1.67
CA ILE A 327 -12.66 -12.19 0.99
C ILE A 327 -12.63 -10.92 1.86
N SER A 328 -13.14 -10.97 3.09
CA SER A 328 -13.19 -9.80 3.97
C SER A 328 -11.80 -9.21 4.21
N GLU A 329 -11.72 -7.91 4.06
CA GLU A 329 -10.51 -7.10 4.27
C GLU A 329 -10.48 -6.48 5.68
N SER A 330 -11.06 -7.14 6.69
CA SER A 330 -10.99 -6.64 8.07
C SER A 330 -9.55 -6.40 8.48
N GLN A 331 -9.29 -5.21 8.97
CA GLN A 331 -7.95 -4.68 9.20
C GLN A 331 -7.29 -5.24 10.47
N GLU A 332 -6.01 -4.93 10.63
CA GLU A 332 -5.15 -5.32 11.74
C GLU A 332 -5.13 -6.84 11.97
N ARG A 333 -4.93 -7.55 10.87
CA ARG A 333 -4.70 -8.99 10.87
C ARG A 333 -3.43 -9.32 10.11
N MET A 334 -2.74 -10.37 10.57
CA MET A 334 -1.57 -10.93 9.89
C MET A 334 -1.77 -12.44 9.76
N ALA A 335 -1.38 -12.99 8.62
CA ALA A 335 -1.24 -14.42 8.38
C ALA A 335 0.23 -14.81 8.55
N ILE A 336 0.53 -15.74 9.41
CA ILE A 336 1.90 -16.16 9.68
C ILE A 336 1.99 -17.69 9.68
#